data_bbd8d24ccf5df627eb79a45411c1580d
#
_entry.id   bbd8d24ccf5df627eb79a45411c1580d
#
_cell.length_a   1.000
_cell.length_b   1.000
_cell.length_c   1.000
_cell.angle_alpha   90.00
_cell.angle_beta   90.00
_cell.angle_gamma   90.00
#
_symmetry.space_group_name_H-M   'P 1'
#
loop_
_entity.id
_entity.type
_entity.pdbx_description
1 polymer ?
#
loop_
_entity_poly.entity_id
_entity_poly.type
_entity_poly.pdbx_seq_one_letter_code
_entity_poly.pdbx_strand_id
1 'polypeptide(L)'
;NTDGRTAQQIQTFWNSGTAYGVGSLYEVEYTDPSGGPIGKYQIEVTPPALGSTIVTVRSTGFTYKYPDATRTIEVRFRRPSWSEYIVSTNAFTRFGAGTGTFGRIHSNYGIRFDGIAHNLVTSAVSSYNDPDHTGGDEFGVHTHSGSVDPLPPAAVPSRPDVFQGGRQFPVAAVDFNGILGDLSYMKSTAQAGTNGSLYFGNAGQGRHIILKTDDTFAIRTVQSFNGGNGSGTSNEVTNYSGAWQNYPIPDNGVIFVENNLWIEGAVDGRRVTVVAANLLSSSLKSVYIGKDIRYTNADCTDIIGIIGQNDIEIYKNSENDLRIDAALLAQTGRVGRSNYNGAGSIKPTITVFGAIATNQRYGFSWVSS
;
A
#
# COMPACT_ATOMS: atom_id res chain seq x y z
N ASN A 1 15.15 -3.87 -1.91
CA ASN A 1 16.37 -4.51 -2.38
C ASN A 1 16.12 -5.14 -3.75
N THR A 2 16.68 -4.56 -4.80
CA THR A 2 16.53 -5.01 -6.19
C THR A 2 17.53 -6.12 -6.57
N ASP A 3 18.38 -6.57 -5.64
CA ASP A 3 19.46 -7.53 -5.89
C ASP A 3 19.09 -9.00 -5.58
N GLY A 4 17.81 -9.28 -5.38
CA GLY A 4 17.28 -10.64 -5.18
C GLY A 4 17.60 -11.28 -3.83
N ARG A 5 18.13 -10.54 -2.86
CA ARG A 5 18.41 -11.09 -1.52
C ARG A 5 17.13 -11.36 -0.74
N THR A 6 17.10 -12.47 -0.03
CA THR A 6 16.02 -12.78 0.92
C THR A 6 16.10 -11.88 2.16
N ALA A 7 14.98 -11.75 2.90
CA ALA A 7 14.97 -10.99 4.15
C ALA A 7 16.01 -11.51 5.16
N GLN A 8 16.24 -12.81 5.20
CA GLN A 8 17.27 -13.42 6.06
C GLN A 8 18.68 -13.02 5.62
N GLN A 9 18.96 -12.99 4.32
CA GLN A 9 20.24 -12.52 3.80
C GLN A 9 20.47 -11.03 4.09
N ILE A 10 19.42 -10.22 4.04
CA ILE A 10 19.46 -8.80 4.42
C ILE A 10 19.74 -8.66 5.91
N GLN A 11 19.06 -9.44 6.76
CA GLN A 11 19.28 -9.41 8.21
C GLN A 11 20.70 -9.88 8.57
N THR A 12 21.19 -10.92 7.89
CA THR A 12 22.57 -11.42 8.06
C THR A 12 23.58 -10.35 7.64
N PHE A 13 23.33 -9.64 6.54
CA PHE A 13 24.18 -8.51 6.12
C PHE A 13 24.27 -7.43 7.21
N TRP A 14 23.13 -7.02 7.78
CA TRP A 14 23.11 -6.01 8.85
C TRP A 14 23.78 -6.49 10.15
N ASN A 15 23.70 -7.77 10.45
CA ASN A 15 24.28 -8.36 11.67
C ASN A 15 25.76 -8.71 11.52
N SER A 16 26.32 -8.76 10.30
CA SER A 16 27.69 -9.21 10.05
C SER A 16 28.79 -8.18 10.36
N GLY A 17 28.40 -6.96 10.80
CA GLY A 17 29.40 -5.93 11.12
C GLY A 17 30.23 -5.54 9.90
N THR A 18 29.60 -5.13 8.82
CA THR A 18 30.32 -4.84 7.58
C THR A 18 31.18 -3.58 7.64
N ALA A 19 32.15 -3.49 6.74
CA ALA A 19 33.22 -2.52 6.69
C ALA A 19 32.82 -1.03 6.52
N TYR A 20 31.56 -0.68 6.52
CA TYR A 20 31.10 0.67 6.19
C TYR A 20 30.29 1.35 7.29
N GLY A 21 30.63 1.12 8.55
CA GLY A 21 29.99 1.80 9.69
C GLY A 21 28.78 1.07 10.28
N VAL A 22 28.51 -0.16 9.86
CA VAL A 22 27.48 -1.00 10.47
C VAL A 22 28.11 -1.79 11.63
N GLY A 23 27.66 -1.53 12.86
CA GLY A 23 28.20 -2.15 14.07
C GLY A 23 29.61 -1.67 14.51
N SER A 24 30.26 -0.82 13.72
CA SER A 24 31.53 -0.15 14.05
C SER A 24 31.64 1.16 13.28
N LEU A 25 32.37 2.12 13.82
CA LEU A 25 32.65 3.37 13.13
C LEU A 25 33.56 3.12 11.92
N TYR A 26 33.17 3.61 10.76
CA TYR A 26 33.98 3.62 9.56
C TYR A 26 34.63 4.98 9.40
N GLU A 27 35.95 5.06 9.56
CA GLU A 27 36.71 6.31 9.50
C GLU A 27 37.39 6.46 8.13
N VAL A 28 37.28 7.65 7.55
CA VAL A 28 37.85 8.02 6.26
C VAL A 28 38.63 9.30 6.40
N GLU A 29 39.87 9.32 5.91
CA GLU A 29 40.66 10.52 5.78
C GLU A 29 40.20 11.33 4.56
N TYR A 30 39.98 12.63 4.77
CA TYR A 30 39.66 13.57 3.69
C TYR A 30 40.89 14.35 3.23
N THR A 31 41.22 14.19 1.96
CA THR A 31 42.36 14.83 1.32
C THR A 31 41.86 16.00 0.44
N ASP A 32 42.47 17.16 0.58
CA ASP A 32 42.20 18.29 -0.28
C ASP A 32 42.67 17.96 -1.71
N PRO A 33 41.89 18.25 -2.77
CA PRO A 33 42.35 18.06 -4.16
C PRO A 33 43.63 18.77 -4.54
N SER A 34 43.98 19.87 -3.86
CA SER A 34 45.14 20.70 -4.09
C SER A 34 46.26 20.56 -3.04
N GLY A 35 46.10 19.66 -2.06
CA GLY A 35 47.03 19.52 -0.94
C GLY A 35 46.97 18.13 -0.28
N GLY A 36 47.54 18.01 0.90
CA GLY A 36 47.54 16.77 1.70
C GLY A 36 46.25 16.54 2.49
N PRO A 37 46.26 15.56 3.40
CA PRO A 37 45.11 15.27 4.26
C PRO A 37 44.81 16.44 5.19
N ILE A 38 43.57 16.90 5.23
CA ILE A 38 43.14 18.07 6.00
C ILE A 38 42.14 17.71 7.12
N GLY A 39 41.64 16.52 7.18
CA GLY A 39 40.69 16.10 8.21
C GLY A 39 40.24 14.66 8.06
N LYS A 40 39.28 14.32 8.89
CA LYS A 40 38.62 12.98 8.86
C LYS A 40 37.12 13.12 8.97
N TYR A 41 36.41 12.12 8.47
CA TYR A 41 35.02 11.92 8.80
C TYR A 41 34.77 10.46 9.21
N GLN A 42 33.84 10.30 10.13
CA GLN A 42 33.42 9.00 10.65
C GLN A 42 31.99 8.75 10.21
N ILE A 43 31.72 7.56 9.72
CA ILE A 43 30.39 7.11 9.33
C ILE A 43 29.90 6.06 10.31
N GLU A 44 28.68 6.27 10.82
CA GLU A 44 27.93 5.32 11.61
C GLU A 44 26.64 4.99 10.87
N VAL A 45 26.35 3.71 10.67
CA VAL A 45 25.10 3.23 10.03
C VAL A 45 24.27 2.49 11.05
N THR A 46 23.10 3.03 11.36
CA THR A 46 22.10 2.36 12.20
C THR A 46 21.17 1.56 11.28
N PRO A 47 21.15 0.22 11.40
CA PRO A 47 20.26 -0.62 10.62
C PRO A 47 18.80 -0.35 10.97
N PRO A 48 17.85 -0.74 10.09
CA PRO A 48 16.44 -0.59 10.36
C PRO A 48 16.02 -1.42 11.58
N ALA A 49 15.21 -0.84 12.45
CA ALA A 49 14.54 -1.58 13.52
C ALA A 49 13.58 -2.63 12.94
N LEU A 50 13.22 -3.64 13.74
CA LEU A 50 12.27 -4.66 13.31
C LEU A 50 10.95 -4.01 12.84
N GLY A 51 10.53 -4.37 11.63
CA GLY A 51 9.34 -3.79 11.01
C GLY A 51 9.55 -2.41 10.36
N SER A 52 10.78 -1.88 10.34
CA SER A 52 11.14 -0.63 9.67
C SER A 52 12.02 -0.91 8.44
N THR A 53 12.00 0.00 7.46
CA THR A 53 12.92 0.03 6.32
C THR A 53 13.88 1.21 6.40
N ILE A 54 13.86 1.97 7.51
CA ILE A 54 14.65 3.19 7.67
C ILE A 54 16.06 2.84 8.13
N VAL A 55 17.04 3.19 7.31
CA VAL A 55 18.47 3.16 7.64
C VAL A 55 18.91 4.58 7.96
N THR A 56 19.51 4.79 9.12
CA THR A 56 20.08 6.09 9.49
C THR A 56 21.57 6.05 9.27
N VAL A 57 22.09 7.01 8.51
CA VAL A 57 23.53 7.22 8.31
C VAL A 57 23.91 8.54 8.96
N ARG A 58 24.83 8.48 9.92
CA ARG A 58 25.40 9.64 10.58
C ARG A 58 26.85 9.81 10.14
N SER A 59 27.21 10.97 9.65
CA SER A 59 28.58 11.33 9.31
C SER A 59 29.05 12.47 10.19
N THR A 60 30.14 12.26 10.94
CA THR A 60 30.73 13.27 11.80
C THR A 60 32.14 13.59 11.28
N GLY A 61 32.39 14.83 10.87
CA GLY A 61 33.64 15.27 10.34
C GLY A 61 34.33 16.36 11.21
N PHE A 62 35.65 16.40 11.13
CA PHE A 62 36.49 17.46 11.72
C PHE A 62 37.74 17.69 10.88
N THR A 63 38.36 18.83 11.05
CA THR A 63 39.65 19.14 10.42
C THR A 63 40.79 18.97 11.41
N TYR A 64 41.97 18.59 10.92
CA TYR A 64 43.16 18.46 11.77
C TYR A 64 43.57 19.77 12.44
N LYS A 65 43.24 20.89 11.80
CA LYS A 65 43.52 22.23 12.35
C LYS A 65 42.62 22.57 13.55
N TYR A 66 41.39 22.04 13.56
CA TYR A 66 40.38 22.27 14.60
C TYR A 66 39.67 20.97 14.99
N PRO A 67 40.37 20.05 15.69
CA PRO A 67 39.85 18.70 15.94
C PRO A 67 38.61 18.69 16.87
N ASP A 68 38.46 19.69 17.72
CA ASP A 68 37.33 19.82 18.65
C ASP A 68 36.07 20.42 17.95
N ALA A 69 36.23 21.01 16.78
CA ALA A 69 35.14 21.61 16.01
C ALA A 69 34.55 20.59 15.06
N THR A 70 33.71 19.69 15.59
CA THR A 70 33.00 18.65 14.80
C THR A 70 31.75 19.19 14.12
N ARG A 71 31.39 18.57 12.98
CA ARG A 71 30.10 18.74 12.30
C ARG A 71 29.52 17.39 12.05
N THR A 72 28.24 17.20 12.44
CA THR A 72 27.50 15.96 12.21
C THR A 72 26.35 16.22 11.25
N ILE A 73 26.23 15.35 10.26
CA ILE A 73 25.11 15.28 9.32
C ILE A 73 24.46 13.92 9.54
N GLU A 74 23.14 13.91 9.69
CA GLU A 74 22.34 12.70 9.74
C GLU A 74 21.42 12.65 8.52
N VAL A 75 21.44 11.53 7.81
CA VAL A 75 20.57 11.27 6.65
C VAL A 75 19.86 9.96 6.88
N ARG A 76 18.56 9.97 6.66
CA ARG A 76 17.73 8.76 6.73
C ARG A 76 17.37 8.30 5.34
N PHE A 77 17.74 7.07 5.04
CA PHE A 77 17.37 6.37 3.81
C PHE A 77 16.26 5.39 4.13
N ARG A 78 15.28 5.31 3.28
CA ARG A 78 14.24 4.29 3.37
C ARG A 78 13.83 3.82 1.99
N ARG A 79 13.34 2.59 1.93
CA ARG A 79 12.64 2.13 0.74
C ARG A 79 11.31 2.87 0.68
N PRO A 80 10.94 3.49 -0.44
CA PRO A 80 9.61 4.07 -0.59
C PRO A 80 8.57 2.99 -0.31
N SER A 81 7.59 3.31 0.52
CA SER A 81 6.46 2.43 0.79
C SER A 81 5.23 2.96 0.05
N TRP A 82 4.48 2.06 -0.57
CA TRP A 82 3.19 2.42 -1.16
C TRP A 82 2.21 2.98 -0.11
N SER A 83 2.37 2.64 1.17
CA SER A 83 1.57 3.18 2.27
C SER A 83 1.85 4.65 2.61
N GLU A 84 2.80 5.30 1.93
CA GLU A 84 2.99 6.76 2.00
C GLU A 84 1.91 7.53 1.24
N TYR A 85 1.19 6.83 0.39
CA TYR A 85 0.10 7.38 -0.39
C TYR A 85 -1.22 6.86 0.15
N ILE A 86 -2.22 7.72 0.25
CA ILE A 86 -3.59 7.25 0.52
C ILE A 86 -4.15 6.49 -0.69
N VAL A 87 -3.73 6.88 -1.90
CA VAL A 87 -3.98 6.12 -3.12
C VAL A 87 -2.71 6.10 -3.97
N SER A 88 -2.26 4.90 -4.32
CA SER A 88 -1.22 4.64 -5.31
C SER A 88 -1.74 3.69 -6.37
N THR A 89 -1.67 4.07 -7.64
CA THR A 89 -2.20 3.25 -8.75
C THR A 89 -1.19 3.07 -9.88
N ASN A 90 -1.18 1.88 -10.48
CA ASN A 90 -0.39 1.61 -11.69
C ASN A 90 -1.17 1.85 -12.98
N ALA A 91 -2.32 2.52 -12.89
CA ALA A 91 -3.21 2.84 -14.02
C ALA A 91 -3.66 4.30 -13.93
N PHE A 92 -4.22 4.83 -15.04
CA PHE A 92 -4.90 6.10 -14.95
C PHE A 92 -6.07 6.01 -13.94
N THR A 93 -6.39 7.14 -13.30
CA THR A 93 -7.47 7.17 -12.32
C THR A 93 -8.21 8.50 -12.34
N ARG A 94 -9.48 8.46 -11.91
CA ARG A 94 -10.32 9.65 -11.80
C ARG A 94 -10.93 9.75 -10.41
N PHE A 95 -10.87 10.93 -9.85
CA PHE A 95 -11.57 11.32 -8.63
C PHE A 95 -12.68 12.31 -9.02
N GLY A 96 -13.93 11.91 -8.85
CA GLY A 96 -15.08 12.71 -9.24
C GLY A 96 -15.33 13.91 -8.33
N ALA A 97 -16.23 14.77 -8.76
CA ALA A 97 -16.71 15.90 -7.97
C ALA A 97 -17.26 15.42 -6.61
N GLY A 98 -17.00 16.20 -5.55
CA GLY A 98 -17.37 15.84 -4.18
C GLY A 98 -16.37 14.93 -3.46
N THR A 99 -15.34 14.43 -4.14
CA THR A 99 -14.25 13.67 -3.48
C THR A 99 -13.33 14.62 -2.72
N GLY A 100 -13.07 14.35 -1.43
CA GLY A 100 -12.04 15.01 -0.63
C GLY A 100 -10.92 14.04 -0.27
N THR A 101 -9.65 14.42 -0.44
CA THR A 101 -8.51 13.58 -0.10
C THR A 101 -7.50 14.31 0.78
N PHE A 102 -7.09 13.72 1.91
CA PHE A 102 -6.24 14.36 2.90
C PHE A 102 -4.79 13.87 2.90
N GLY A 103 -4.47 12.81 2.18
CA GLY A 103 -3.12 12.29 2.02
C GLY A 103 -2.59 12.44 0.59
N ARG A 104 -1.33 12.04 0.38
CA ARG A 104 -0.68 12.08 -0.93
C ARG A 104 -1.32 11.05 -1.87
N ILE A 105 -1.43 11.42 -3.15
CA ILE A 105 -1.89 10.53 -4.22
C ILE A 105 -0.80 10.37 -5.26
N HIS A 106 -0.66 9.16 -5.81
CA HIS A 106 0.24 8.88 -6.91
C HIS A 106 -0.40 7.98 -7.96
N SER A 107 -0.11 8.24 -9.22
CA SER A 107 -0.36 7.32 -10.32
C SER A 107 0.90 7.15 -11.17
N ASN A 108 1.18 5.92 -11.59
CA ASN A 108 2.19 5.67 -12.62
C ASN A 108 1.74 6.14 -14.02
N TYR A 109 0.44 6.45 -14.17
CA TYR A 109 -0.16 7.05 -15.36
C TYR A 109 -0.83 8.39 -15.01
N GLY A 110 -1.88 8.77 -15.71
CA GLY A 110 -2.55 10.04 -15.52
C GLY A 110 -3.58 10.06 -14.38
N ILE A 111 -3.84 11.26 -13.89
CA ILE A 111 -4.87 11.51 -12.88
C ILE A 111 -5.76 12.66 -13.34
N ARG A 112 -7.06 12.38 -13.47
CA ARG A 112 -8.10 13.40 -13.49
C ARG A 112 -8.67 13.57 -12.09
N PHE A 113 -8.65 14.78 -11.56
CA PHE A 113 -9.11 15.06 -10.21
C PHE A 113 -10.12 16.22 -10.22
N ASP A 114 -11.39 15.90 -10.06
CA ASP A 114 -12.50 16.87 -10.12
C ASP A 114 -13.05 17.24 -8.73
N GLY A 115 -12.45 16.75 -7.64
CA GLY A 115 -12.77 17.04 -6.24
C GLY A 115 -11.81 18.04 -5.60
N ILE A 116 -11.47 17.86 -4.31
CA ILE A 116 -10.50 18.68 -3.57
C ILE A 116 -9.39 17.77 -3.01
N ALA A 117 -8.16 18.00 -3.47
CA ALA A 117 -6.96 17.35 -2.95
C ALA A 117 -6.26 18.26 -1.93
N HIS A 118 -6.38 17.93 -0.64
CA HIS A 118 -5.74 18.70 0.43
C HIS A 118 -4.23 18.46 0.54
N ASN A 119 -3.71 17.43 -0.14
CA ASN A 119 -2.28 17.08 -0.17
C ASN A 119 -1.79 16.92 -1.61
N LEU A 120 -0.48 16.70 -1.77
CA LEU A 120 0.20 16.60 -3.06
C LEU A 120 -0.35 15.45 -3.91
N VAL A 121 -0.66 15.75 -5.18
CA VAL A 121 -1.05 14.78 -6.22
C VAL A 121 0.08 14.63 -7.23
N THR A 122 0.53 13.41 -7.49
CA THR A 122 1.68 13.13 -8.36
C THR A 122 1.36 12.12 -9.46
N SER A 123 1.99 12.29 -10.62
CA SER A 123 1.91 11.35 -11.74
C SER A 123 3.31 11.07 -12.30
N ALA A 124 3.54 9.84 -12.76
CA ALA A 124 4.81 9.49 -13.40
C ALA A 124 4.89 9.92 -14.87
N VAL A 125 3.79 10.34 -15.47
CA VAL A 125 3.77 10.82 -16.85
C VAL A 125 3.58 12.34 -16.91
N SER A 126 4.16 12.96 -17.94
CA SER A 126 3.98 14.40 -18.19
C SER A 126 2.60 14.72 -18.76
N SER A 127 2.08 13.82 -19.62
CA SER A 127 0.78 13.93 -20.27
C SER A 127 0.24 12.54 -20.61
N TYR A 128 -1.06 12.44 -20.82
CA TYR A 128 -1.74 11.22 -21.27
C TYR A 128 -3.08 11.56 -21.90
N ASN A 129 -3.60 10.67 -22.72
CA ASN A 129 -4.96 10.76 -23.22
C ASN A 129 -5.93 10.20 -22.18
N ASP A 130 -6.81 11.06 -21.61
CA ASP A 130 -7.81 10.62 -20.64
C ASP A 130 -8.92 9.82 -21.35
N PRO A 131 -9.06 8.51 -21.09
CA PRO A 131 -10.08 7.68 -21.74
C PRO A 131 -11.53 8.02 -21.35
N ASP A 132 -11.73 8.81 -20.30
CA ASP A 132 -13.06 9.31 -19.88
C ASP A 132 -13.41 10.65 -20.54
N HIS A 133 -12.56 11.15 -21.44
CA HIS A 133 -12.73 12.40 -22.14
C HIS A 133 -12.35 12.28 -23.63
N THR A 134 -13.08 12.94 -24.49
CA THR A 134 -12.74 13.04 -25.92
C THR A 134 -11.87 14.26 -26.17
N GLY A 135 -10.70 14.09 -26.77
CA GLY A 135 -9.80 15.22 -27.03
C GLY A 135 -8.35 14.80 -27.25
N GLY A 136 -7.45 15.75 -27.11
CA GLY A 136 -6.01 15.53 -27.16
C GLY A 136 -5.46 15.10 -25.79
N ASP A 137 -4.13 14.91 -25.75
CA ASP A 137 -3.44 14.62 -24.50
C ASP A 137 -3.62 15.74 -23.48
N GLU A 138 -3.84 15.37 -22.23
CA GLU A 138 -3.95 16.24 -21.08
C GLU A 138 -2.73 16.12 -20.17
N PHE A 139 -2.54 17.02 -19.22
CA PHE A 139 -1.44 16.93 -18.28
C PHE A 139 -1.53 15.66 -17.43
N GLY A 140 -0.38 15.14 -17.01
CA GLY A 140 -0.29 13.95 -16.15
C GLY A 140 -1.15 14.02 -14.88
N VAL A 141 -1.38 15.24 -14.36
CA VAL A 141 -2.41 15.55 -13.35
C VAL A 141 -3.21 16.75 -13.84
N HIS A 142 -4.50 16.57 -14.09
CA HIS A 142 -5.39 17.62 -14.60
C HIS A 142 -6.76 17.60 -13.91
N THR A 143 -7.58 18.61 -14.21
CA THR A 143 -8.95 18.73 -13.68
C THR A 143 -9.91 19.33 -14.72
N HIS A 144 -11.15 18.87 -14.65
CA HIS A 144 -12.28 19.48 -15.36
C HIS A 144 -13.25 20.20 -14.40
N SER A 145 -12.89 20.34 -13.13
CA SER A 145 -13.72 21.03 -12.14
C SER A 145 -13.73 22.54 -12.40
N GLY A 146 -14.91 23.13 -12.52
CA GLY A 146 -15.05 24.56 -12.84
C GLY A 146 -14.52 24.89 -14.22
N SER A 147 -13.32 25.43 -14.33
CA SER A 147 -12.63 25.64 -15.61
C SER A 147 -11.78 24.41 -15.94
N VAL A 148 -11.90 23.90 -17.15
CA VAL A 148 -11.07 22.80 -17.67
C VAL A 148 -9.63 23.28 -17.83
N ASP A 149 -8.65 22.48 -17.42
CA ASP A 149 -7.24 22.80 -17.64
C ASP A 149 -6.95 22.85 -19.17
N PRO A 150 -6.04 23.74 -19.61
CA PRO A 150 -5.64 23.78 -21.00
C PRO A 150 -4.85 22.52 -21.38
N LEU A 151 -4.82 22.18 -22.67
CA LEU A 151 -4.04 21.05 -23.17
C LEU A 151 -2.56 21.42 -23.31
N PRO A 152 -1.63 20.45 -23.13
CA PRO A 152 -0.23 20.62 -23.51
C PRO A 152 -0.12 21.05 -25.00
N PRO A 153 0.83 21.90 -25.40
CA PRO A 153 1.99 22.37 -24.60
C PRO A 153 1.77 23.67 -23.79
N ALA A 154 0.52 24.02 -23.50
CA ALA A 154 0.26 25.20 -22.67
C ALA A 154 0.93 25.07 -21.29
N ALA A 155 1.09 26.20 -20.59
CA ALA A 155 1.61 26.18 -19.22
C ALA A 155 0.61 25.52 -18.27
N VAL A 156 1.13 24.72 -17.33
CA VAL A 156 0.31 24.09 -16.27
C VAL A 156 -0.27 25.18 -15.36
N PRO A 157 -1.59 25.36 -15.28
CA PRO A 157 -2.15 26.38 -14.42
C PRO A 157 -2.03 26.01 -12.95
N SER A 158 -1.92 27.03 -12.08
CA SER A 158 -2.13 26.83 -10.65
C SER A 158 -3.62 26.67 -10.39
N ARG A 159 -4.01 25.60 -9.69
CA ARG A 159 -5.41 25.25 -9.38
C ARG A 159 -5.57 24.99 -7.88
N PRO A 160 -5.35 26.00 -7.01
CA PRO A 160 -5.48 25.84 -5.56
C PRO A 160 -6.93 25.55 -5.11
N ASP A 161 -7.90 25.80 -5.98
CA ASP A 161 -9.30 25.44 -5.81
C ASP A 161 -9.53 23.92 -5.81
N VAL A 162 -8.65 23.17 -6.50
CA VAL A 162 -8.68 21.69 -6.60
C VAL A 162 -7.46 21.06 -5.91
N PHE A 163 -6.26 21.54 -6.19
CA PHE A 163 -4.99 20.99 -5.69
C PHE A 163 -4.41 21.87 -4.58
N GLN A 164 -4.99 21.81 -3.38
CA GLN A 164 -4.54 22.64 -2.25
C GLN A 164 -3.09 22.30 -1.82
N GLY A 165 -2.71 21.01 -1.85
CA GLY A 165 -1.34 20.55 -1.61
C GLY A 165 -0.43 20.60 -2.84
N GLY A 166 -0.93 21.11 -3.97
CA GLY A 166 -0.23 21.16 -5.25
C GLY A 166 -0.28 19.87 -6.05
N ARG A 167 0.33 19.93 -7.25
CA ARG A 167 0.48 18.79 -8.14
C ARG A 167 1.87 18.77 -8.76
N GLN A 168 2.43 17.57 -8.99
CA GLN A 168 3.77 17.40 -9.53
C GLN A 168 3.82 16.24 -10.52
N PHE A 169 4.32 16.51 -11.72
CA PHE A 169 4.48 15.50 -12.78
C PHE A 169 5.48 16.04 -13.84
N PRO A 170 6.28 15.17 -14.53
CA PRO A 170 6.44 13.77 -14.18
C PRO A 170 7.30 13.56 -12.94
N VAL A 171 7.03 12.50 -12.17
CA VAL A 171 7.87 12.02 -11.06
C VAL A 171 8.25 10.56 -11.28
N ALA A 172 9.14 10.00 -10.46
CA ALA A 172 9.48 8.59 -10.55
C ALA A 172 8.26 7.69 -10.30
N ALA A 173 8.11 6.63 -11.12
CA ALA A 173 7.07 5.63 -10.95
C ALA A 173 7.28 4.79 -9.68
N VAL A 174 6.19 4.34 -9.07
CA VAL A 174 6.19 3.35 -7.98
C VAL A 174 6.32 1.94 -8.57
N ASP A 175 7.23 1.13 -8.03
CA ASP A 175 7.44 -0.24 -8.48
C ASP A 175 6.38 -1.20 -7.93
N PHE A 176 5.31 -1.41 -8.68
CA PHE A 176 4.26 -2.38 -8.35
C PHE A 176 4.71 -3.83 -8.55
N ASN A 177 5.70 -4.09 -9.39
CA ASN A 177 6.21 -5.46 -9.64
C ASN A 177 7.09 -5.96 -8.49
N GLY A 178 7.76 -5.07 -7.78
CA GLY A 178 8.59 -5.42 -6.61
C GLY A 178 7.83 -6.09 -5.47
N ILE A 179 6.51 -6.00 -5.47
CA ILE A 179 5.63 -6.58 -4.43
C ILE A 179 5.41 -8.09 -4.65
N LEU A 180 5.56 -8.60 -5.89
CA LEU A 180 5.35 -10.03 -6.21
C LEU A 180 6.29 -10.97 -5.45
N GLY A 181 7.54 -10.59 -5.27
CA GLY A 181 8.51 -11.37 -4.50
C GLY A 181 8.15 -11.54 -3.03
N ASP A 182 7.45 -10.58 -2.46
CA ASP A 182 7.08 -10.56 -1.05
C ASP A 182 5.96 -11.58 -0.73
N LEU A 183 5.06 -11.90 -1.67
CA LEU A 183 4.03 -12.93 -1.47
C LEU A 183 4.60 -14.34 -1.32
N SER A 184 5.62 -14.69 -2.08
CA SER A 184 6.30 -15.98 -1.94
C SER A 184 6.99 -16.11 -0.59
N TYR A 185 7.60 -15.02 -0.12
CA TYR A 185 8.22 -14.96 1.20
C TYR A 185 7.15 -15.06 2.31
N MET A 186 6.05 -14.30 2.21
CA MET A 186 4.94 -14.37 3.17
C MET A 186 4.33 -15.78 3.24
N LYS A 187 4.14 -16.44 2.09
CA LYS A 187 3.67 -17.83 2.04
C LYS A 187 4.62 -18.78 2.75
N SER A 188 5.91 -18.74 2.44
CA SER A 188 6.92 -19.62 3.06
C SER A 188 7.04 -19.37 4.56
N THR A 189 6.99 -18.13 5.00
CA THR A 189 6.98 -17.73 6.42
C THR A 189 5.76 -18.30 7.14
N ALA A 190 4.57 -18.19 6.53
CA ALA A 190 3.34 -18.72 7.10
C ALA A 190 3.33 -20.25 7.14
N GLN A 191 3.81 -20.92 6.09
CA GLN A 191 3.93 -22.39 6.04
C GLN A 191 4.91 -22.93 7.08
N ALA A 192 6.00 -22.20 7.34
CA ALA A 192 6.97 -22.56 8.37
C ALA A 192 6.50 -22.26 9.80
N GLY A 193 5.38 -21.55 9.98
CA GLY A 193 4.91 -21.13 11.29
C GLY A 193 5.85 -20.17 12.02
N THR A 194 6.73 -19.47 11.28
CA THR A 194 7.75 -18.58 11.84
C THR A 194 7.09 -17.48 12.67
N ASN A 195 7.50 -17.33 13.94
CA ASN A 195 6.92 -16.35 14.89
C ASN A 195 5.39 -16.43 14.97
N GLY A 196 4.82 -17.64 14.94
CA GLY A 196 3.41 -17.89 15.05
C GLY A 196 2.58 -17.64 13.77
N SER A 197 3.21 -17.27 12.65
CA SER A 197 2.52 -17.08 11.35
C SER A 197 1.58 -18.24 11.03
N LEU A 198 0.44 -17.93 10.42
CA LEU A 198 -0.59 -18.91 10.10
C LEU A 198 -0.80 -19.06 8.60
N TYR A 199 -0.84 -20.31 8.15
CA TYR A 199 -1.12 -20.68 6.78
C TYR A 199 -2.40 -21.51 6.68
N PHE A 200 -3.32 -21.07 5.83
CA PHE A 200 -4.55 -21.79 5.52
C PHE A 200 -4.54 -22.20 4.04
N GLY A 201 -4.36 -23.48 3.80
CA GLY A 201 -4.35 -24.06 2.46
C GLY A 201 -5.67 -23.90 1.72
N ASN A 202 -5.61 -24.22 0.42
CA ASN A 202 -6.76 -24.15 -0.47
C ASN A 202 -7.88 -25.10 -0.01
N ALA A 203 -9.06 -24.56 0.27
CA ALA A 203 -10.25 -25.34 0.61
C ALA A 203 -11.53 -24.59 0.23
N GLY A 204 -12.51 -25.30 -0.29
CA GLY A 204 -13.77 -24.73 -0.78
C GLY A 204 -13.55 -23.65 -1.82
N GLN A 205 -14.31 -22.57 -1.72
CA GLN A 205 -14.17 -21.37 -2.54
C GLN A 205 -13.29 -20.31 -1.86
N GLY A 206 -12.89 -20.51 -0.60
CA GLY A 206 -12.06 -19.60 0.16
C GLY A 206 -12.29 -19.66 1.65
N ARG A 207 -11.84 -18.63 2.34
CA ARG A 207 -11.97 -18.48 3.79
C ARG A 207 -12.70 -17.20 4.13
N HIS A 208 -13.48 -17.24 5.20
CA HIS A 208 -14.04 -16.05 5.83
C HIS A 208 -13.35 -15.84 7.19
N ILE A 209 -12.77 -14.65 7.38
CA ILE A 209 -12.06 -14.24 8.60
C ILE A 209 -12.84 -13.11 9.27
N ILE A 210 -13.04 -13.23 10.59
CA ILE A 210 -13.59 -12.19 11.44
C ILE A 210 -12.52 -11.84 12.48
N LEU A 211 -11.91 -10.66 12.35
CA LEU A 211 -10.96 -10.12 13.32
C LEU A 211 -11.71 -9.72 14.59
N LYS A 212 -11.06 -9.87 15.75
CA LYS A 212 -11.65 -9.60 17.07
C LYS A 212 -10.74 -8.78 17.95
N THR A 213 -11.32 -8.00 18.82
CA THR A 213 -10.62 -7.12 19.77
C THR A 213 -10.03 -7.84 20.98
N ASP A 214 -10.17 -9.16 21.06
CA ASP A 214 -9.60 -10.02 22.09
C ASP A 214 -8.29 -10.70 21.64
N ASP A 215 -7.58 -10.13 20.70
CA ASP A 215 -6.35 -10.66 20.12
C ASP A 215 -6.51 -11.98 19.34
N THR A 216 -7.74 -12.31 18.96
CA THR A 216 -8.06 -13.51 18.20
C THR A 216 -8.74 -13.18 16.86
N PHE A 217 -8.88 -14.17 16.01
CA PHE A 217 -9.79 -14.13 14.88
C PHE A 217 -10.52 -15.44 14.71
N ALA A 218 -11.74 -15.37 14.17
CA ALA A 218 -12.48 -16.55 13.75
C ALA A 218 -12.29 -16.78 12.26
N ILE A 219 -12.18 -18.06 11.85
CA ILE A 219 -12.08 -18.44 10.45
C ILE A 219 -13.01 -19.59 10.13
N ARG A 220 -13.61 -19.57 8.92
CA ARG A 220 -14.48 -20.63 8.43
C ARG A 220 -14.28 -20.83 6.94
N THR A 221 -14.47 -22.06 6.45
CA THR A 221 -14.40 -22.35 5.02
C THR A 221 -15.67 -21.90 4.31
N VAL A 222 -15.51 -21.12 3.25
CA VAL A 222 -16.60 -20.76 2.34
C VAL A 222 -16.81 -21.91 1.35
N GLN A 223 -17.98 -22.50 1.34
CA GLN A 223 -18.33 -23.58 0.43
C GLN A 223 -18.82 -23.05 -0.91
N SER A 224 -19.62 -21.99 -0.88
CA SER A 224 -20.14 -21.34 -2.08
C SER A 224 -20.40 -19.86 -1.85
N PHE A 225 -20.31 -19.09 -2.92
CA PHE A 225 -20.64 -17.67 -2.95
C PHE A 225 -21.26 -17.27 -4.28
N ASN A 226 -21.98 -16.17 -4.33
CA ASN A 226 -22.59 -15.65 -5.55
C ASN A 226 -21.56 -14.81 -6.32
N GLY A 227 -20.57 -15.48 -6.93
CA GLY A 227 -19.37 -14.88 -7.50
C GLY A 227 -19.54 -14.36 -8.91
N GLY A 228 -18.71 -13.36 -9.26
CA GLY A 228 -18.57 -12.76 -10.58
C GLY A 228 -18.78 -11.25 -10.60
N ASN A 229 -18.69 -10.68 -11.79
CA ASN A 229 -18.82 -9.23 -12.03
C ASN A 229 -20.12 -8.86 -12.78
N GLY A 230 -21.03 -9.81 -12.95
CA GLY A 230 -22.31 -9.60 -13.63
C GLY A 230 -23.37 -8.96 -12.75
N SER A 231 -24.41 -8.40 -13.36
CA SER A 231 -25.51 -7.73 -12.65
C SER A 231 -26.29 -8.65 -11.66
N GLY A 232 -26.22 -9.96 -11.84
CA GLY A 232 -26.84 -10.96 -10.96
C GLY A 232 -25.93 -11.45 -9.84
N THR A 233 -24.70 -11.00 -9.74
CA THR A 233 -23.71 -11.45 -8.75
C THR A 233 -23.55 -10.45 -7.61
N SER A 234 -23.26 -10.92 -6.41
CA SER A 234 -23.07 -10.06 -5.25
C SER A 234 -21.72 -10.25 -4.56
N ASN A 235 -21.02 -11.32 -4.90
CA ASN A 235 -19.77 -11.78 -4.25
C ASN A 235 -19.93 -12.13 -2.75
N GLU A 236 -21.16 -12.28 -2.28
CA GLU A 236 -21.49 -12.69 -0.92
C GLU A 236 -21.39 -14.19 -0.74
N VAL A 237 -21.02 -14.61 0.46
CA VAL A 237 -21.03 -16.02 0.85
C VAL A 237 -22.47 -16.52 0.91
N THR A 238 -22.74 -17.62 0.22
CA THR A 238 -24.07 -18.27 0.23
C THR A 238 -24.10 -19.52 1.12
N ASN A 239 -22.96 -20.18 1.32
CA ASN A 239 -22.89 -21.35 2.20
C ASN A 239 -21.48 -21.54 2.76
N TYR A 240 -21.41 -22.12 3.95
CA TYR A 240 -20.19 -22.47 4.65
C TYR A 240 -20.04 -23.98 4.85
N SER A 241 -18.78 -24.43 4.97
CA SER A 241 -18.42 -25.79 5.39
C SER A 241 -17.74 -25.78 6.75
N GLY A 242 -18.06 -26.75 7.60
CA GLY A 242 -17.49 -26.87 8.94
C GLY A 242 -17.98 -25.80 9.91
N ALA A 243 -17.42 -25.80 11.10
CA ALA A 243 -17.67 -24.81 12.16
C ALA A 243 -16.64 -23.67 12.10
N TRP A 244 -16.95 -22.55 12.75
CA TRP A 244 -15.98 -21.49 13.02
C TRP A 244 -14.87 -22.01 13.92
N GLN A 245 -13.63 -21.69 13.59
CA GLN A 245 -12.44 -21.99 14.37
C GLN A 245 -11.81 -20.67 14.81
N ASN A 246 -11.32 -20.59 16.06
CA ASN A 246 -10.67 -19.41 16.59
C ASN A 246 -9.18 -19.66 16.72
N TYR A 247 -8.39 -18.65 16.36
CA TYR A 247 -6.94 -18.63 16.44
C TYR A 247 -6.47 -17.31 17.05
N PRO A 248 -5.36 -17.28 17.78
CA PRO A 248 -4.72 -16.02 18.16
C PRO A 248 -4.18 -15.32 16.92
N ILE A 249 -4.19 -14.00 16.93
CA ILE A 249 -3.46 -13.20 15.93
C ILE A 249 -1.97 -13.46 16.14
N PRO A 250 -1.22 -13.87 15.09
CA PRO A 250 0.22 -14.17 15.19
C PRO A 250 1.03 -12.97 15.68
N ASP A 251 2.12 -13.20 16.43
CA ASP A 251 3.01 -12.14 16.92
C ASP A 251 3.66 -11.33 15.79
N ASN A 252 3.97 -11.97 14.66
CA ASN A 252 4.44 -11.27 13.45
C ASN A 252 3.30 -10.75 12.57
N GLY A 253 2.05 -10.98 12.96
CA GLY A 253 0.86 -10.49 12.28
C GLY A 253 0.53 -11.17 10.94
N VAL A 254 1.25 -12.20 10.47
CA VAL A 254 1.07 -12.75 9.12
C VAL A 254 0.07 -13.90 9.10
N ILE A 255 -1.01 -13.75 8.33
CA ILE A 255 -2.02 -14.77 8.03
C ILE A 255 -2.08 -14.93 6.51
N PHE A 256 -1.72 -16.10 5.99
CA PHE A 256 -1.75 -16.40 4.56
C PHE A 256 -2.87 -17.40 4.23
N VAL A 257 -3.79 -16.97 3.37
CA VAL A 257 -4.90 -17.80 2.85
C VAL A 257 -4.61 -18.13 1.39
N GLU A 258 -4.42 -19.43 1.09
CA GLU A 258 -4.15 -19.88 -0.28
C GLU A 258 -5.45 -20.05 -1.10
N ASN A 259 -6.35 -19.06 -1.02
CA ASN A 259 -7.61 -18.99 -1.76
C ASN A 259 -8.21 -17.59 -1.66
N ASN A 260 -9.45 -17.39 -2.11
CA ASN A 260 -10.21 -16.18 -1.87
C ASN A 260 -10.44 -15.94 -0.37
N LEU A 261 -10.63 -14.69 0.00
CA LEU A 261 -10.81 -14.26 1.38
C LEU A 261 -12.01 -13.32 1.50
N TRP A 262 -12.89 -13.58 2.45
CA TRP A 262 -13.85 -12.62 2.99
C TRP A 262 -13.34 -12.16 4.35
N ILE A 263 -13.34 -10.86 4.60
CA ILE A 263 -12.77 -10.32 5.84
C ILE A 263 -13.62 -9.18 6.40
N GLU A 264 -13.79 -9.20 7.73
CA GLU A 264 -14.49 -8.18 8.52
C GLU A 264 -13.95 -8.14 9.95
N GLY A 265 -14.37 -7.16 10.76
CA GLY A 265 -14.11 -7.10 12.18
C GLY A 265 -13.14 -6.01 12.61
N ALA A 266 -12.56 -6.14 13.79
CA ALA A 266 -11.72 -5.11 14.38
C ALA A 266 -10.52 -5.71 15.13
N VAL A 267 -9.47 -4.90 15.31
CA VAL A 267 -8.32 -5.22 16.16
C VAL A 267 -8.19 -4.19 17.29
N ASP A 268 -7.55 -4.59 18.40
CA ASP A 268 -7.22 -3.74 19.54
C ASP A 268 -5.78 -4.01 19.97
N GLY A 269 -4.88 -3.03 19.77
CA GLY A 269 -3.46 -3.16 20.10
C GLY A 269 -2.69 -4.18 19.24
N ARG A 270 -3.20 -4.56 18.06
CA ARG A 270 -2.58 -5.59 17.21
C ARG A 270 -2.27 -5.11 15.80
N ARG A 271 -1.21 -5.70 15.25
CA ARG A 271 -0.81 -5.54 13.86
C ARG A 271 -1.01 -6.85 13.10
N VAL A 272 -1.80 -6.83 12.04
CA VAL A 272 -2.10 -8.03 11.26
C VAL A 272 -2.03 -7.74 9.76
N THR A 273 -1.42 -8.66 9.02
CA THR A 273 -1.44 -8.65 7.55
C THR A 273 -2.09 -9.95 7.07
N VAL A 274 -3.21 -9.82 6.38
CA VAL A 274 -3.96 -10.96 5.84
C VAL A 274 -3.79 -10.98 4.32
N VAL A 275 -3.35 -12.13 3.80
CA VAL A 275 -3.04 -12.31 2.38
C VAL A 275 -3.98 -13.33 1.76
N ALA A 276 -4.56 -13.02 0.61
CA ALA A 276 -5.30 -13.93 -0.26
C ALA A 276 -4.53 -14.14 -1.56
N ALA A 277 -3.91 -15.31 -1.74
CA ALA A 277 -3.14 -15.62 -2.95
C ALA A 277 -3.05 -17.12 -3.19
N ASN A 278 -2.98 -17.52 -4.47
CA ASN A 278 -2.59 -18.89 -4.84
C ASN A 278 -1.47 -18.83 -5.88
N LEU A 279 -0.23 -19.00 -5.41
CA LEU A 279 0.97 -18.89 -6.23
C LEU A 279 1.24 -20.13 -7.11
N LEU A 280 0.47 -21.21 -6.92
CA LEU A 280 0.58 -22.46 -7.67
C LEU A 280 -0.46 -22.57 -8.79
N SER A 281 -1.40 -21.63 -8.87
CA SER A 281 -2.51 -21.65 -9.81
C SER A 281 -2.51 -20.40 -10.68
N SER A 282 -2.93 -20.54 -11.94
CA SER A 282 -3.24 -19.40 -12.82
C SER A 282 -4.51 -18.65 -12.40
N SER A 283 -5.33 -19.23 -11.53
CA SER A 283 -6.53 -18.59 -10.97
C SER A 283 -6.15 -17.69 -9.80
N LEU A 284 -5.99 -16.42 -10.07
CA LEU A 284 -5.67 -15.39 -9.09
C LEU A 284 -6.76 -15.27 -8.03
N LYS A 285 -6.39 -14.92 -6.80
CA LYS A 285 -7.30 -14.87 -5.65
C LYS A 285 -7.57 -13.44 -5.21
N SER A 286 -8.83 -13.21 -4.85
CA SER A 286 -9.36 -11.90 -4.47
C SER A 286 -9.78 -11.85 -3.01
N VAL A 287 -9.83 -10.64 -2.47
CA VAL A 287 -10.40 -10.33 -1.16
C VAL A 287 -11.76 -9.66 -1.36
N TYR A 288 -12.73 -10.03 -0.54
CA TYR A 288 -14.08 -9.49 -0.56
C TYR A 288 -14.40 -8.83 0.78
N ILE A 289 -14.85 -7.59 0.75
CA ILE A 289 -15.19 -6.78 1.92
C ILE A 289 -16.63 -6.29 1.78
N GLY A 290 -17.43 -6.49 2.81
CA GLY A 290 -18.82 -6.02 2.81
C GLY A 290 -19.28 -5.48 4.14
N LYS A 291 -18.44 -5.63 5.18
CA LYS A 291 -18.66 -5.10 6.52
C LYS A 291 -17.44 -4.36 7.01
N ASP A 292 -17.62 -3.61 8.06
CA ASP A 292 -16.59 -2.80 8.68
C ASP A 292 -15.33 -3.59 9.02
N ILE A 293 -14.19 -2.96 8.75
CA ILE A 293 -12.86 -3.34 9.22
C ILE A 293 -12.33 -2.16 10.00
N ARG A 294 -12.05 -2.33 11.30
CA ARG A 294 -11.84 -1.20 12.20
C ARG A 294 -10.56 -1.31 13.00
N TYR A 295 -9.95 -0.17 13.20
CA TYR A 295 -9.04 0.05 14.33
C TYR A 295 -9.87 0.43 15.55
N THR A 296 -9.54 -0.12 16.72
CA THR A 296 -10.09 0.30 18.00
C THR A 296 -9.38 1.57 18.48
N ASN A 297 -8.07 1.67 18.20
CA ASN A 297 -7.22 2.79 18.56
C ASN A 297 -6.61 3.46 17.31
N ALA A 298 -6.52 4.78 17.31
CA ALA A 298 -5.90 5.56 16.25
C ALA A 298 -4.48 6.07 16.64
N ASP A 299 -3.80 5.37 17.55
CA ASP A 299 -2.49 5.73 18.11
C ASP A 299 -1.30 4.96 17.49
N CYS A 300 -1.51 4.29 16.36
CA CYS A 300 -0.56 3.45 15.63
C CYS A 300 -0.26 2.10 16.30
N THR A 301 -0.99 1.68 17.33
CA THR A 301 -0.92 0.33 17.87
C THR A 301 -1.67 -0.66 17.00
N ASP A 302 -2.78 -0.23 16.39
CA ASP A 302 -3.60 -1.00 15.46
C ASP A 302 -3.13 -0.82 14.03
N ILE A 303 -2.83 -1.92 13.34
CA ILE A 303 -2.51 -1.92 11.91
C ILE A 303 -3.14 -3.14 11.26
N ILE A 304 -3.91 -2.93 10.19
CA ILE A 304 -4.44 -4.00 9.35
C ILE A 304 -3.91 -3.81 7.93
N GLY A 305 -3.18 -4.79 7.43
CA GLY A 305 -2.80 -4.90 6.03
C GLY A 305 -3.61 -5.99 5.34
N ILE A 306 -4.16 -5.69 4.18
CA ILE A 306 -4.93 -6.65 3.39
C ILE A 306 -4.35 -6.71 1.99
N ILE A 307 -3.93 -7.89 1.57
CA ILE A 307 -3.29 -8.11 0.28
C ILE A 307 -4.11 -9.12 -0.53
N GLY A 308 -4.63 -8.68 -1.66
CA GLY A 308 -5.23 -9.55 -2.67
C GLY A 308 -4.25 -9.79 -3.82
N GLN A 309 -4.02 -11.04 -4.20
CA GLN A 309 -3.25 -11.35 -5.40
C GLN A 309 -3.90 -10.75 -6.65
N ASN A 310 -5.23 -10.76 -6.72
CA ASN A 310 -6.02 -10.11 -7.75
C ASN A 310 -6.70 -8.86 -7.18
N ASP A 311 -8.00 -8.88 -6.99
CA ASP A 311 -8.80 -7.73 -6.57
C ASP A 311 -8.98 -7.67 -5.05
N ILE A 312 -9.20 -6.46 -4.54
CA ILE A 312 -9.91 -6.22 -3.28
C ILE A 312 -11.26 -5.59 -3.66
N GLU A 313 -12.30 -6.36 -3.55
CA GLU A 313 -13.63 -6.03 -4.05
C GLU A 313 -14.60 -5.73 -2.89
N ILE A 314 -15.21 -4.54 -2.93
CA ILE A 314 -16.34 -4.25 -2.07
C ILE A 314 -17.58 -4.86 -2.70
N TYR A 315 -18.14 -5.88 -2.08
CA TYR A 315 -19.26 -6.58 -2.68
C TYR A 315 -20.58 -5.80 -2.61
N LYS A 316 -21.53 -6.19 -3.47
CA LYS A 316 -22.75 -5.41 -3.77
C LYS A 316 -23.56 -5.02 -2.54
N ASN A 317 -23.84 -5.97 -1.66
CA ASN A 317 -24.68 -5.76 -0.48
C ASN A 317 -23.85 -5.42 0.77
N SER A 318 -22.73 -4.68 0.57
CA SER A 318 -21.97 -4.14 1.70
C SER A 318 -22.83 -3.27 2.62
N GLU A 319 -22.35 -2.98 3.80
CA GLU A 319 -22.98 -2.02 4.70
C GLU A 319 -23.18 -0.65 4.02
N ASN A 320 -24.22 0.07 4.44
CA ASN A 320 -24.55 1.35 3.84
C ASN A 320 -23.50 2.42 4.12
N ASP A 321 -23.01 2.46 5.36
CA ASP A 321 -21.93 3.35 5.80
C ASP A 321 -20.72 2.49 6.14
N LEU A 322 -20.07 1.98 5.08
CA LEU A 322 -18.94 1.07 5.22
C LEU A 322 -17.68 1.83 5.60
N ARG A 323 -16.99 1.38 6.65
CA ARG A 323 -15.68 1.90 7.03
C ARG A 323 -14.60 0.83 7.03
N ILE A 324 -13.48 1.15 6.39
CA ILE A 324 -12.32 0.27 6.26
C ILE A 324 -11.08 1.00 6.80
N ASP A 325 -10.64 0.61 7.99
CA ASP A 325 -9.39 1.09 8.60
C ASP A 325 -8.31 0.06 8.27
N ALA A 326 -7.65 0.20 7.12
CA ALA A 326 -6.66 -0.75 6.64
C ALA A 326 -5.77 -0.18 5.52
N ALA A 327 -4.62 -0.82 5.34
CA ALA A 327 -3.81 -0.69 4.14
C ALA A 327 -4.19 -1.80 3.14
N LEU A 328 -4.74 -1.41 2.00
CA LEU A 328 -5.27 -2.31 0.96
C LEU A 328 -4.30 -2.39 -0.22
N LEU A 329 -3.93 -3.60 -0.63
CA LEU A 329 -3.07 -3.83 -1.79
C LEU A 329 -3.68 -4.87 -2.73
N ALA A 330 -4.12 -4.45 -3.91
CA ALA A 330 -4.48 -5.31 -5.03
C ALA A 330 -3.30 -5.42 -5.99
N GLN A 331 -2.66 -6.60 -6.03
CA GLN A 331 -1.36 -6.77 -6.67
C GLN A 331 -1.43 -6.77 -8.20
N THR A 332 -2.40 -7.48 -8.78
CA THR A 332 -2.58 -7.57 -10.23
C THR A 332 -3.89 -6.97 -10.70
N GLY A 333 -4.86 -6.89 -9.82
CA GLY A 333 -6.18 -6.35 -10.06
C GLY A 333 -6.37 -4.94 -9.51
N ARG A 334 -7.55 -4.67 -9.01
CA ARG A 334 -7.93 -3.34 -8.49
C ARG A 334 -8.49 -3.41 -7.08
N VAL A 335 -8.38 -2.29 -6.38
CA VAL A 335 -9.19 -2.01 -5.19
C VAL A 335 -10.42 -1.23 -5.65
N GLY A 336 -11.60 -1.79 -5.44
CA GLY A 336 -12.79 -1.13 -5.93
C GLY A 336 -14.08 -1.90 -5.71
N ARG A 337 -15.10 -1.48 -6.42
CA ARG A 337 -16.43 -2.08 -6.45
C ARG A 337 -16.86 -2.30 -7.89
N SER A 338 -17.18 -3.54 -8.26
CA SER A 338 -17.52 -3.89 -9.65
C SER A 338 -19.01 -3.83 -9.91
N ASN A 339 -19.85 -4.03 -8.90
CA ASN A 339 -21.29 -4.19 -9.10
C ASN A 339 -22.10 -3.06 -8.49
N TYR A 340 -22.63 -2.21 -9.37
CA TYR A 340 -23.48 -1.06 -9.01
C TYR A 340 -24.93 -1.19 -9.50
N ASN A 341 -25.28 -2.32 -10.12
CA ASN A 341 -26.59 -2.47 -10.76
C ASN A 341 -27.61 -3.17 -9.84
N GLY A 342 -28.86 -2.69 -9.91
CA GLY A 342 -30.01 -3.28 -9.24
C GLY A 342 -30.25 -2.76 -7.81
N ALA A 343 -31.28 -3.26 -7.18
CA ALA A 343 -31.69 -2.84 -5.84
C ALA A 343 -30.57 -3.09 -4.81
N GLY A 344 -30.34 -2.15 -3.90
CA GLY A 344 -29.35 -2.23 -2.84
C GLY A 344 -27.88 -2.01 -3.28
N SER A 345 -27.64 -1.70 -4.56
CA SER A 345 -26.29 -1.46 -5.07
C SER A 345 -25.76 -0.04 -4.77
N ILE A 346 -26.65 0.95 -4.65
CA ILE A 346 -26.26 2.32 -4.29
C ILE A 346 -26.09 2.38 -2.77
N LYS A 347 -24.94 2.89 -2.34
CA LYS A 347 -24.57 3.01 -0.92
C LYS A 347 -24.25 4.46 -0.58
N PRO A 348 -24.67 4.96 0.60
CA PRO A 348 -24.45 6.35 1.00
C PRO A 348 -22.99 6.72 1.15
N THR A 349 -22.23 5.91 1.89
CA THR A 349 -20.86 6.28 2.29
C THR A 349 -19.91 5.08 2.26
N ILE A 350 -18.69 5.33 1.77
CA ILE A 350 -17.52 4.49 2.03
C ILE A 350 -16.40 5.38 2.56
N THR A 351 -15.83 4.98 3.69
CA THR A 351 -14.68 5.65 4.30
C THR A 351 -13.52 4.67 4.34
N VAL A 352 -12.38 5.04 3.77
CA VAL A 352 -11.12 4.29 3.92
C VAL A 352 -10.15 5.14 4.72
N PHE A 353 -9.74 4.64 5.89
CA PHE A 353 -8.71 5.22 6.73
C PHE A 353 -7.46 4.35 6.67
N GLY A 354 -6.50 4.76 5.85
CA GLY A 354 -5.27 3.99 5.61
C GLY A 354 -4.69 4.28 4.23
N ALA A 355 -4.32 3.23 3.50
CA ALA A 355 -3.70 3.34 2.19
C ALA A 355 -4.32 2.39 1.18
N ILE A 356 -4.36 2.77 -0.07
CA ILE A 356 -4.80 1.95 -1.19
C ILE A 356 -3.68 1.89 -2.22
N ALA A 357 -3.23 0.67 -2.53
CA ALA A 357 -2.36 0.41 -3.68
C ALA A 357 -3.06 -0.54 -4.65
N THR A 358 -3.13 -0.16 -5.91
CA THR A 358 -3.91 -0.88 -6.92
C THR A 358 -3.19 -0.92 -8.26
N ASN A 359 -3.07 -2.11 -8.85
CA ASN A 359 -2.40 -2.24 -10.14
C ASN A 359 -3.28 -1.78 -11.30
N GLN A 360 -4.60 -1.94 -11.19
CA GLN A 360 -5.56 -1.46 -12.16
C GLN A 360 -6.28 -0.21 -11.65
N ARG A 361 -7.14 0.37 -12.48
CA ARG A 361 -7.87 1.58 -12.15
C ARG A 361 -8.67 1.41 -10.84
N TYR A 362 -8.36 2.26 -9.86
CA TYR A 362 -9.14 2.42 -8.65
C TYR A 362 -10.57 2.89 -8.92
N GLY A 363 -11.55 2.41 -8.11
CA GLY A 363 -12.89 2.97 -8.20
C GLY A 363 -13.90 2.33 -7.25
N PHE A 364 -14.50 3.16 -6.40
CA PHE A 364 -15.62 2.76 -5.52
C PHE A 364 -16.98 3.26 -6.00
N SER A 365 -17.03 4.27 -6.86
CA SER A 365 -18.28 4.80 -7.41
C SER A 365 -18.21 4.96 -8.91
N TRP A 366 -19.34 4.82 -9.58
CA TRP A 366 -19.52 5.28 -10.94
C TRP A 366 -19.78 6.77 -10.92
N VAL A 367 -19.12 7.48 -11.81
CA VAL A 367 -19.47 8.85 -12.13
C VAL A 367 -20.20 8.77 -13.44
N SER A 368 -21.50 9.15 -13.46
CA SER A 368 -22.21 9.33 -14.74
C SER A 368 -21.47 10.40 -15.52
N SER A 369 -21.07 10.06 -16.73
CA SER A 369 -20.50 11.00 -17.70
C SER A 369 -21.53 12.06 -18.08
#